data_d6ab4739877575d422d342958d36fde7
#
_entry.id   d6ab4739877575d422d342958d36fde7
#
_cell.length_a   1.000
_cell.length_b   1.000
_cell.length_c   1.000
_cell.angle_alpha   90.00
_cell.angle_beta   90.00
_cell.angle_gamma   90.00
#
_symmetry.space_group_name_H-M   'P 1'
#
loop_
_entity.id
_entity.type
_entity.pdbx_description
1 polymer ?
#
loop_
_entity_poly.entity_id
_entity_poly.type
_entity_poly.pdbx_seq_one_letter_code
_entity_poly.pdbx_strand_id
1 'polypeptide(L)'
;MNLELSKIWKKKKFYKVKLSEQGERYKSFFSTEYNLEPNLKESPGTLRDFQTSLWILQHCFDLKNIEEIKKSKEFGKEIEEVINSYNFVKAMRYITNIVSNKNRLTFEIQVEIADKAKLKEGTTKRSVEKLMQKFYENASKLSNFNYFVFEKFKEQNQFAITKNYGDFFIRGSKIGFKKNTNLANQRELIFNIFIEIGESKKISAIETSSMSLLKNNLNLIDKNFRSDLGYATKFLKI
;
A
#
# COMPACT_ATOMS: atom_id res chain seq x y z
N MET A 1 -26.87 -1.29 10.58
CA MET A 1 -25.96 -2.42 10.94
C MET A 1 -24.62 -2.01 11.56
N ASN A 2 -24.14 -0.76 11.41
CA ASN A 2 -22.80 -0.35 11.89
C ASN A 2 -22.69 0.11 13.36
N LEU A 3 -23.78 0.46 14.01
CA LEU A 3 -23.78 0.93 15.42
C LEU A 3 -23.64 -0.19 16.46
N GLU A 4 -23.97 -1.42 16.10
CA GLU A 4 -23.88 -2.56 17.03
C GLU A 4 -22.49 -3.21 17.04
N LEU A 5 -21.76 -3.24 15.93
CA LEU A 5 -20.42 -3.82 15.88
C LEU A 5 -19.42 -3.07 16.76
N SER A 6 -19.52 -1.74 16.84
CA SER A 6 -18.62 -0.94 17.69
C SER A 6 -18.82 -1.21 19.19
N LYS A 7 -20.02 -1.61 19.60
CA LYS A 7 -20.34 -2.02 20.98
C LYS A 7 -19.77 -3.40 21.32
N ILE A 8 -19.66 -4.30 20.33
CA ILE A 8 -19.23 -5.69 20.53
C ILE A 8 -17.71 -5.83 20.51
N TRP A 9 -17.04 -5.09 19.62
CA TRP A 9 -15.61 -5.23 19.38
C TRP A 9 -14.86 -3.92 19.60
N LYS A 10 -13.99 -3.87 20.61
CA LYS A 10 -13.04 -2.76 20.79
C LYS A 10 -12.10 -2.66 19.57
N LYS A 11 -11.81 -1.47 19.06
CA LYS A 11 -10.98 -1.20 17.87
C LYS A 11 -9.68 -2.00 17.85
N LYS A 12 -8.92 -2.01 18.96
CA LYS A 12 -7.67 -2.77 19.09
C LYS A 12 -7.85 -4.28 18.96
N LYS A 13 -8.97 -4.82 19.49
CA LYS A 13 -9.26 -6.26 19.39
C LYS A 13 -9.63 -6.63 17.96
N PHE A 14 -10.48 -5.84 17.31
CA PHE A 14 -10.86 -6.02 15.90
C PHE A 14 -9.63 -6.01 15.00
N TYR A 15 -8.78 -4.98 15.14
CA TYR A 15 -7.52 -4.87 14.40
C TYR A 15 -6.64 -6.12 14.55
N LYS A 16 -6.41 -6.59 15.80
CA LYS A 16 -5.58 -7.78 16.05
C LYS A 16 -6.12 -9.03 15.37
N VAL A 17 -7.45 -9.23 15.41
CA VAL A 17 -8.10 -10.37 14.74
C VAL A 17 -7.91 -10.28 13.23
N LYS A 18 -8.16 -9.10 12.62
CA LYS A 18 -7.98 -8.92 11.18
C LYS A 18 -6.52 -9.08 10.73
N LEU A 19 -5.58 -8.64 11.55
CA LEU A 19 -4.15 -8.85 11.30
C LEU A 19 -3.78 -10.34 11.35
N SER A 20 -4.31 -11.09 12.32
CA SER A 20 -4.10 -12.54 12.43
C SER A 20 -4.70 -13.29 11.24
N GLU A 21 -5.98 -13.00 10.90
CA GLU A 21 -6.65 -13.59 9.73
C GLU A 21 -5.86 -13.35 8.44
N GLN A 22 -5.33 -12.14 8.26
CA GLN A 22 -4.50 -11.80 7.10
C GLN A 22 -3.19 -12.58 7.10
N GLY A 23 -2.52 -12.69 8.26
CA GLY A 23 -1.29 -13.45 8.40
C GLY A 23 -1.46 -14.93 8.07
N GLU A 24 -2.54 -15.57 8.57
CA GLU A 24 -2.88 -16.97 8.24
C GLU A 24 -3.14 -17.14 6.73
N ARG A 25 -3.90 -16.23 6.15
CA ARG A 25 -4.21 -16.25 4.71
C ARG A 25 -2.95 -16.10 3.87
N TYR A 26 -2.06 -15.17 4.21
CA TYR A 26 -0.83 -14.91 3.46
C TYR A 26 0.12 -16.12 3.45
N LYS A 27 0.23 -16.86 4.56
CA LYS A 27 1.02 -18.09 4.60
C LYS A 27 0.62 -19.10 3.51
N SER A 28 -0.68 -19.17 3.17
CA SER A 28 -1.19 -20.06 2.13
C SER A 28 -0.86 -19.62 0.70
N PHE A 29 -0.33 -18.39 0.51
CA PHE A 29 -0.06 -17.78 -0.80
C PHE A 29 1.35 -17.22 -0.93
N PHE A 30 2.34 -17.85 -0.26
CA PHE A 30 3.75 -17.47 -0.31
C PHE A 30 4.04 -16.02 0.14
N SER A 31 3.09 -15.36 0.81
CA SER A 31 3.19 -14.00 1.34
C SER A 31 3.61 -12.94 0.31
N THR A 32 3.27 -13.12 -0.98
CA THR A 32 3.61 -12.21 -2.07
C THR A 32 2.45 -12.00 -3.03
N GLU A 33 2.32 -10.77 -3.52
CA GLU A 33 1.40 -10.40 -4.61
C GLU A 33 1.90 -10.85 -6.00
N TYR A 34 3.16 -11.27 -6.12
CA TYR A 34 3.79 -11.70 -7.38
C TYR A 34 3.65 -13.19 -7.65
N ASN A 35 2.62 -13.83 -7.11
CA ASN A 35 2.33 -15.23 -7.41
C ASN A 35 1.98 -15.40 -8.90
N LEU A 36 2.59 -16.39 -9.56
CA LEU A 36 2.39 -16.64 -11.00
C LEU A 36 0.97 -17.09 -11.34
N GLU A 37 0.31 -17.79 -10.43
CA GLU A 37 -1.08 -18.23 -10.54
C GLU A 37 -1.90 -17.74 -9.34
N PRO A 38 -2.17 -16.43 -9.24
CA PRO A 38 -2.79 -15.85 -8.07
C PRO A 38 -4.24 -16.31 -7.89
N ASN A 39 -4.66 -16.45 -6.64
CA ASN A 39 -6.07 -16.51 -6.30
C ASN A 39 -6.61 -15.06 -6.23
N LEU A 40 -7.43 -14.66 -7.20
CA LEU A 40 -7.92 -13.28 -7.37
C LEU A 40 -8.81 -12.79 -6.22
N LYS A 41 -9.21 -13.68 -5.31
CA LYS A 41 -9.96 -13.33 -4.11
C LYS A 41 -9.06 -13.24 -2.87
N GLU A 42 -8.16 -14.20 -2.68
CA GLU A 42 -7.50 -14.45 -1.38
C GLU A 42 -5.99 -14.16 -1.36
N SER A 43 -5.29 -14.17 -2.52
CA SER A 43 -3.85 -13.85 -2.57
C SER A 43 -3.56 -12.43 -2.09
N PRO A 44 -2.33 -12.13 -1.59
CA PRO A 44 -1.92 -10.77 -1.33
C PRO A 44 -2.15 -9.84 -2.52
N GLY A 45 -2.56 -8.61 -2.26
CA GLY A 45 -2.85 -7.62 -3.31
C GLY A 45 -4.14 -7.89 -4.10
N THR A 46 -5.06 -8.71 -3.59
CA THR A 46 -6.32 -9.02 -4.28
C THR A 46 -7.56 -8.53 -3.50
N LEU A 47 -8.74 -8.99 -3.90
CA LEU A 47 -10.02 -8.44 -3.41
C LEU A 47 -10.16 -8.47 -1.90
N ARG A 48 -9.63 -9.51 -1.23
CA ARG A 48 -9.72 -9.63 0.23
C ARG A 48 -8.92 -8.55 0.95
N ASP A 49 -7.78 -8.15 0.41
CA ASP A 49 -6.96 -7.09 1.02
C ASP A 49 -7.69 -5.75 1.02
N PHE A 50 -8.31 -5.40 -0.11
CA PHE A 50 -9.12 -4.17 -0.17
C PHE A 50 -10.32 -4.23 0.77
N GLN A 51 -11.04 -5.36 0.81
CA GLN A 51 -12.16 -5.55 1.74
C GLN A 51 -11.72 -5.43 3.19
N THR A 52 -10.59 -6.04 3.55
CA THR A 52 -10.05 -5.96 4.91
C THR A 52 -9.63 -4.53 5.25
N SER A 53 -9.04 -3.80 4.30
CA SER A 53 -8.72 -2.38 4.46
C SER A 53 -9.97 -1.55 4.74
N LEU A 54 -11.05 -1.75 3.98
CA LEU A 54 -12.32 -1.07 4.22
C LEU A 54 -12.89 -1.37 5.60
N TRP A 55 -12.84 -2.62 6.06
CA TRP A 55 -13.32 -2.97 7.40
C TRP A 55 -12.49 -2.30 8.51
N ILE A 56 -11.17 -2.20 8.34
CA ILE A 56 -10.31 -1.47 9.29
C ILE A 56 -10.63 0.04 9.24
N LEU A 57 -10.79 0.63 8.06
CA LEU A 57 -11.16 2.04 7.93
C LEU A 57 -12.50 2.34 8.57
N GLN A 58 -13.50 1.49 8.36
CA GLN A 58 -14.83 1.65 8.93
C GLN A 58 -14.85 1.48 10.45
N HIS A 59 -14.23 0.44 10.96
CA HIS A 59 -14.32 0.09 12.39
C HIS A 59 -13.28 0.80 13.25
N CYS A 60 -12.06 0.98 12.75
CA CYS A 60 -10.96 1.52 13.53
C CYS A 60 -10.78 3.03 13.36
N PHE A 61 -11.09 3.57 12.18
CA PHE A 61 -10.97 5.00 11.86
C PHE A 61 -12.31 5.72 11.75
N ASP A 62 -13.45 5.01 11.94
CA ASP A 62 -14.81 5.54 11.87
C ASP A 62 -15.20 6.13 10.49
N LEU A 63 -14.51 5.72 9.42
CA LEU A 63 -14.78 6.13 8.04
C LEU A 63 -15.81 5.19 7.42
N LYS A 64 -17.09 5.57 7.43
CA LYS A 64 -18.22 4.67 7.16
C LYS A 64 -18.39 4.27 5.71
N ASN A 65 -17.97 5.13 4.77
CA ASN A 65 -18.17 4.94 3.34
C ASN A 65 -17.00 5.52 2.53
N ILE A 66 -17.01 5.24 1.23
CA ILE A 66 -15.95 5.68 0.30
C ILE A 66 -15.84 7.21 0.24
N GLU A 67 -16.94 7.94 0.33
CA GLU A 67 -16.94 9.41 0.27
C GLU A 67 -16.25 10.02 1.49
N GLU A 68 -16.43 9.43 2.67
CA GLU A 68 -15.70 9.85 3.87
C GLU A 68 -14.21 9.53 3.75
N ILE A 69 -13.85 8.37 3.17
CA ILE A 69 -12.46 8.00 2.91
C ILE A 69 -11.81 8.99 1.93
N LYS A 70 -12.49 9.35 0.84
CA LYS A 70 -12.01 10.36 -0.14
C LYS A 70 -11.73 11.71 0.50
N LYS A 71 -12.56 12.14 1.43
CA LYS A 71 -12.38 13.42 2.16
C LYS A 71 -11.31 13.35 3.26
N SER A 72 -10.86 12.16 3.64
CA SER A 72 -9.83 11.99 4.64
C SER A 72 -8.48 12.52 4.14
N LYS A 73 -7.82 13.34 4.96
CA LYS A 73 -6.46 13.84 4.67
C LYS A 73 -5.41 12.72 4.60
N GLU A 74 -5.67 11.60 5.29
CA GLU A 74 -4.72 10.50 5.42
C GLU A 74 -4.87 9.47 4.31
N PHE A 75 -6.11 9.18 3.87
CA PHE A 75 -6.41 8.09 2.94
C PHE A 75 -6.96 8.57 1.59
N GLY A 76 -7.42 9.83 1.51
CA GLY A 76 -8.17 10.33 0.35
C GLY A 76 -7.36 10.46 -0.94
N LYS A 77 -6.06 10.71 -0.85
CA LYS A 77 -5.22 10.94 -2.03
C LYS A 77 -5.09 9.70 -2.93
N GLU A 78 -5.05 8.52 -2.34
CA GLU A 78 -4.76 7.28 -3.07
C GLU A 78 -6.01 6.46 -3.37
N ILE A 79 -7.14 6.76 -2.71
CA ILE A 79 -8.32 5.88 -2.71
C ILE A 79 -8.94 5.70 -4.12
N GLU A 80 -8.92 6.71 -4.98
CA GLU A 80 -9.46 6.57 -6.34
C GLU A 80 -8.64 5.59 -7.18
N GLU A 81 -7.33 5.69 -7.12
CA GLU A 81 -6.44 4.77 -7.81
C GLU A 81 -6.58 3.34 -7.27
N VAL A 82 -6.73 3.21 -5.96
CA VAL A 82 -6.97 1.94 -5.27
C VAL A 82 -8.32 1.33 -5.68
N ILE A 83 -9.38 2.13 -5.80
CA ILE A 83 -10.70 1.69 -6.29
C ILE A 83 -10.59 1.21 -7.74
N ASN A 84 -9.87 1.92 -8.60
CA ASN A 84 -9.65 1.50 -9.98
C ASN A 84 -8.91 0.15 -10.03
N SER A 85 -7.91 -0.02 -9.19
CA SER A 85 -7.17 -1.29 -9.07
C SER A 85 -8.07 -2.42 -8.55
N TYR A 86 -8.91 -2.15 -7.56
CA TYR A 86 -9.91 -3.11 -7.07
C TYR A 86 -10.89 -3.52 -8.17
N ASN A 87 -11.41 -2.56 -8.94
CA ASN A 87 -12.32 -2.83 -10.05
C ASN A 87 -11.66 -3.66 -11.14
N PHE A 88 -10.38 -3.40 -11.45
CA PHE A 88 -9.62 -4.21 -12.39
C PHE A 88 -9.51 -5.68 -11.89
N VAL A 89 -9.07 -5.90 -10.66
CA VAL A 89 -8.94 -7.26 -10.10
C VAL A 89 -10.31 -7.94 -9.99
N LYS A 90 -11.37 -7.19 -9.67
CA LYS A 90 -12.75 -7.69 -9.66
C LYS A 90 -13.22 -8.14 -11.04
N ALA A 91 -12.92 -7.37 -12.08
CA ALA A 91 -13.23 -7.74 -13.46
C ALA A 91 -12.46 -8.99 -13.89
N MET A 92 -11.16 -9.06 -13.59
CA MET A 92 -10.33 -10.24 -13.82
C MET A 92 -10.93 -11.49 -13.16
N ARG A 93 -11.33 -11.38 -11.89
CA ARG A 93 -11.98 -12.47 -11.18
C ARG A 93 -13.30 -12.90 -11.84
N TYR A 94 -14.10 -11.93 -12.28
CA TYR A 94 -15.38 -12.22 -12.95
C TYR A 94 -15.14 -13.02 -14.24
N ILE A 95 -14.20 -12.60 -15.08
CA ILE A 95 -13.85 -13.31 -16.32
C ILE A 95 -13.30 -14.70 -16.00
N THR A 96 -12.40 -14.82 -15.02
CA THR A 96 -11.84 -16.11 -14.57
C THR A 96 -12.93 -17.08 -14.12
N ASN A 97 -13.94 -16.59 -13.39
CA ASN A 97 -15.07 -17.41 -12.96
C ASN A 97 -15.95 -17.88 -14.14
N ILE A 98 -16.17 -17.03 -15.15
CA ILE A 98 -16.91 -17.43 -16.37
C ILE A 98 -16.18 -18.53 -17.10
N VAL A 99 -14.86 -18.43 -17.19
CA VAL A 99 -14.03 -19.36 -17.97
C VAL A 99 -13.84 -20.70 -17.25
N SER A 100 -13.65 -20.70 -15.92
CA SER A 100 -13.18 -21.89 -15.19
C SER A 100 -14.00 -22.23 -13.93
N ASN A 101 -14.95 -21.41 -13.56
CA ASN A 101 -15.70 -21.51 -12.28
C ASN A 101 -14.77 -21.54 -11.04
N LYS A 102 -13.57 -20.93 -11.14
CA LYS A 102 -12.55 -20.86 -10.07
C LYS A 102 -12.12 -19.42 -9.83
N ASN A 103 -11.43 -19.18 -8.70
CA ASN A 103 -10.83 -17.88 -8.39
C ASN A 103 -9.33 -17.83 -8.71
N ARG A 104 -8.71 -18.93 -9.14
CA ARG A 104 -7.28 -19.03 -9.43
C ARG A 104 -7.03 -18.75 -10.91
N LEU A 105 -6.15 -17.81 -11.17
CA LEU A 105 -5.73 -17.39 -12.51
C LEU A 105 -4.57 -18.29 -12.97
N THR A 106 -4.88 -19.54 -13.41
CA THR A 106 -3.88 -20.48 -13.90
C THR A 106 -3.29 -20.04 -15.24
N PHE A 107 -2.17 -20.63 -15.66
CA PHE A 107 -1.51 -20.27 -16.92
C PHE A 107 -2.47 -20.43 -18.12
N GLU A 108 -3.27 -21.49 -18.16
CA GLU A 108 -4.24 -21.74 -19.24
C GLU A 108 -5.28 -20.61 -19.30
N ILE A 109 -5.79 -20.17 -18.15
CA ILE A 109 -6.78 -19.10 -18.05
C ILE A 109 -6.15 -17.75 -18.43
N GLN A 110 -4.87 -17.51 -18.06
CA GLN A 110 -4.14 -16.30 -18.49
C GLN A 110 -4.07 -16.19 -20.01
N VAL A 111 -3.76 -17.30 -20.70
CA VAL A 111 -3.74 -17.38 -22.16
C VAL A 111 -5.12 -17.07 -22.73
N GLU A 112 -6.16 -17.74 -22.26
CA GLU A 112 -7.53 -17.55 -22.73
C GLU A 112 -8.04 -16.12 -22.55
N ILE A 113 -7.74 -15.48 -21.40
CA ILE A 113 -8.12 -14.09 -21.14
C ILE A 113 -7.32 -13.15 -22.03
N ALA A 114 -6.01 -13.36 -22.20
CA ALA A 114 -5.17 -12.53 -23.04
C ALA A 114 -5.62 -12.53 -24.50
N ASP A 115 -6.02 -13.69 -25.00
CA ASP A 115 -6.53 -13.84 -26.38
C ASP A 115 -7.90 -13.14 -26.55
N LYS A 116 -8.84 -13.35 -25.60
CA LYS A 116 -10.17 -12.72 -25.64
C LYS A 116 -10.11 -11.19 -25.45
N ALA A 117 -9.19 -10.69 -24.65
CA ALA A 117 -9.01 -9.27 -24.41
C ALA A 117 -8.36 -8.54 -25.62
N LYS A 118 -8.08 -9.26 -26.72
CA LYS A 118 -7.41 -8.72 -27.92
C LYS A 118 -6.10 -7.97 -27.59
N LEU A 119 -5.41 -8.38 -26.53
CA LEU A 119 -4.08 -7.85 -26.19
C LEU A 119 -3.01 -8.27 -27.23
N LYS A 120 -3.46 -8.55 -28.47
CA LYS A 120 -2.63 -9.04 -29.58
C LYS A 120 -1.60 -7.99 -29.99
N GLU A 121 -0.45 -8.07 -29.37
CA GLU A 121 0.78 -7.46 -29.89
C GLU A 121 1.83 -8.55 -30.06
N GLY A 122 1.89 -9.14 -31.27
CA GLY A 122 2.87 -10.16 -31.62
C GLY A 122 2.46 -11.58 -31.17
N THR A 123 3.19 -12.20 -30.26
CA THR A 123 2.97 -13.58 -29.85
C THR A 123 2.01 -13.67 -28.62
N THR A 124 1.31 -14.81 -28.46
CA THR A 124 0.46 -15.13 -27.30
C THR A 124 1.22 -14.94 -25.98
N LYS A 125 2.49 -15.34 -25.93
CA LYS A 125 3.36 -15.15 -24.77
C LYS A 125 3.44 -13.67 -24.35
N ARG A 126 3.67 -12.76 -25.30
CA ARG A 126 3.75 -11.31 -25.02
C ARG A 126 2.42 -10.73 -24.52
N SER A 127 1.31 -11.26 -25.01
CA SER A 127 -0.03 -10.85 -24.57
C SER A 127 -0.29 -11.27 -23.11
N VAL A 128 0.14 -12.47 -22.70
CA VAL A 128 0.06 -12.94 -21.31
C VAL A 128 0.97 -12.12 -20.40
N GLU A 129 2.20 -11.85 -20.82
CA GLU A 129 3.14 -11.00 -20.05
C GLU A 129 2.54 -9.61 -19.75
N LYS A 130 1.91 -8.98 -20.76
CA LYS A 130 1.22 -7.69 -20.56
C LYS A 130 0.02 -7.78 -19.64
N LEU A 131 -0.77 -8.85 -19.74
CA LEU A 131 -1.89 -9.09 -18.84
C LEU A 131 -1.41 -9.19 -17.40
N MET A 132 -0.38 -10.00 -17.17
CA MET A 132 0.17 -10.22 -15.84
C MET A 132 0.91 -8.99 -15.31
N GLN A 133 1.59 -8.22 -16.14
CA GLN A 133 2.16 -6.94 -15.75
C GLN A 133 1.07 -6.01 -15.20
N LYS A 134 -0.03 -5.82 -15.93
CA LYS A 134 -1.17 -5.01 -15.46
C LYS A 134 -1.77 -5.56 -14.17
N PHE A 135 -1.85 -6.89 -14.06
CA PHE A 135 -2.33 -7.51 -12.83
C PHE A 135 -1.42 -7.16 -11.64
N TYR A 136 -0.11 -7.35 -11.77
CA TYR A 136 0.84 -7.08 -10.69
C TYR A 136 0.89 -5.60 -10.30
N GLU A 137 0.80 -4.67 -11.26
CA GLU A 137 0.69 -3.24 -10.99
C GLU A 137 -0.51 -2.91 -10.11
N ASN A 138 -1.67 -3.49 -10.42
CA ASN A 138 -2.90 -3.28 -9.63
C ASN A 138 -2.85 -4.01 -8.28
N ALA A 139 -2.34 -5.24 -8.25
CA ALA A 139 -2.18 -6.02 -7.01
C ALA A 139 -1.22 -5.32 -6.04
N SER A 140 -0.11 -4.78 -6.54
CA SER A 140 0.84 -4.01 -5.72
C SER A 140 0.20 -2.76 -5.10
N LYS A 141 -0.65 -2.04 -5.83
CA LYS A 141 -1.40 -0.89 -5.29
C LYS A 141 -2.34 -1.30 -4.17
N LEU A 142 -3.08 -2.40 -4.34
CA LEU A 142 -3.97 -2.93 -3.30
C LEU A 142 -3.21 -3.41 -2.07
N SER A 143 -2.09 -4.11 -2.26
CA SER A 143 -1.21 -4.59 -1.20
C SER A 143 -0.61 -3.41 -0.41
N ASN A 144 -0.08 -2.41 -1.11
CA ASN A 144 0.49 -1.21 -0.50
C ASN A 144 -0.56 -0.43 0.31
N PHE A 145 -1.77 -0.26 -0.22
CA PHE A 145 -2.85 0.41 0.50
C PHE A 145 -3.28 -0.37 1.74
N ASN A 146 -3.39 -1.69 1.63
CA ASN A 146 -3.70 -2.56 2.77
C ASN A 146 -2.63 -2.41 3.86
N TYR A 147 -1.36 -2.51 3.49
CA TYR A 147 -0.23 -2.30 4.42
C TYR A 147 -0.30 -0.91 5.07
N PHE A 148 -0.55 0.14 4.28
CA PHE A 148 -0.67 1.51 4.77
C PHE A 148 -1.76 1.64 5.84
N VAL A 149 -2.96 1.11 5.59
CA VAL A 149 -4.09 1.16 6.53
C VAL A 149 -3.76 0.44 7.84
N PHE A 150 -3.16 -0.74 7.78
CA PHE A 150 -2.79 -1.52 8.96
C PHE A 150 -1.69 -0.84 9.78
N GLU A 151 -0.60 -0.40 9.13
CA GLU A 151 0.51 0.26 9.82
C GLU A 151 0.08 1.60 10.43
N LYS A 152 -0.80 2.34 9.76
CA LYS A 152 -1.32 3.60 10.27
C LYS A 152 -2.07 3.41 11.59
N PHE A 153 -2.93 2.40 11.68
CA PHE A 153 -3.64 2.11 12.92
C PHE A 153 -2.68 1.62 14.03
N LYS A 154 -1.71 0.80 13.67
CA LYS A 154 -0.68 0.32 14.59
C LYS A 154 0.13 1.48 15.17
N GLU A 155 0.64 2.38 14.34
CA GLU A 155 1.40 3.55 14.75
C GLU A 155 0.63 4.45 15.71
N GLN A 156 -0.66 4.69 15.43
CA GLN A 156 -1.50 5.53 16.29
C GLN A 156 -1.81 4.90 17.65
N ASN A 157 -1.84 3.56 17.74
CA ASN A 157 -2.34 2.86 18.93
C ASN A 157 -1.29 2.11 19.75
N GLN A 158 -0.09 1.90 19.22
CA GLN A 158 0.96 1.14 19.90
C GLN A 158 2.08 2.03 20.44
N PHE A 159 2.37 3.14 19.76
CA PHE A 159 3.52 3.97 20.11
C PHE A 159 3.13 5.44 20.26
N ALA A 160 3.44 6.01 21.43
CA ALA A 160 3.47 7.46 21.58
C ALA A 160 4.68 8.05 20.83
N ILE A 161 4.64 9.34 20.50
CA ILE A 161 5.84 10.07 20.08
C ILE A 161 6.80 10.08 21.27
N THR A 162 7.99 9.47 21.09
CA THR A 162 8.97 9.33 22.16
C THR A 162 9.94 10.51 22.19
N LYS A 163 10.20 11.16 21.05
CA LYS A 163 11.12 12.28 20.96
C LYS A 163 10.80 13.17 19.75
N ASN A 164 10.85 14.49 19.95
CA ASN A 164 10.96 15.46 18.86
C ASN A 164 12.44 15.79 18.65
N TYR A 165 12.88 15.77 17.39
CA TYR A 165 14.28 15.93 17.02
C TYR A 165 14.40 16.75 15.72
N GLY A 166 14.86 17.99 15.85
CA GLY A 166 14.91 18.90 14.69
C GLY A 166 13.59 18.99 13.94
N ASP A 167 13.60 18.67 12.65
CA ASP A 167 12.43 18.64 11.77
C ASP A 167 11.66 17.31 11.83
N PHE A 168 12.14 16.37 12.61
CA PHE A 168 11.62 15.03 12.72
C PHE A 168 10.97 14.75 14.09
N PHE A 169 10.22 13.66 14.16
CA PHE A 169 9.83 13.02 15.39
C PHE A 169 10.18 11.52 15.35
N ILE A 170 10.33 10.92 16.51
CA ILE A 170 10.55 9.48 16.66
C ILE A 170 9.34 8.86 17.36
N ARG A 171 8.85 7.76 16.81
CA ARG A 171 7.75 6.97 17.34
C ARG A 171 8.15 5.49 17.37
N GLY A 172 8.47 4.96 18.56
CA GLY A 172 9.09 3.65 18.68
C GLY A 172 10.44 3.60 17.97
N SER A 173 10.59 2.74 16.99
CA SER A 173 11.78 2.65 16.11
C SER A 173 11.61 3.34 14.75
N LYS A 174 10.57 4.15 14.57
CA LYS A 174 10.29 4.86 13.31
C LYS A 174 10.53 6.35 13.44
N ILE A 175 11.08 6.97 12.39
CA ILE A 175 11.26 8.41 12.25
C ILE A 175 10.20 8.98 11.31
N GLY A 176 9.70 10.18 11.59
CA GLY A 176 8.75 10.87 10.73
C GLY A 176 8.96 12.36 10.69
N PHE A 177 8.41 13.01 9.65
CA PHE A 177 8.37 14.46 9.53
C PHE A 177 7.33 15.06 10.47
N LYS A 178 7.60 16.21 11.06
CA LYS A 178 6.62 16.99 11.82
C LYS A 178 5.42 17.38 10.95
N LYS A 179 4.25 17.62 11.57
CA LYS A 179 2.97 17.85 10.86
C LYS A 179 3.00 18.99 9.83
N ASN A 180 3.85 20.01 10.01
CA ASN A 180 3.89 21.19 9.16
C ASN A 180 5.09 21.19 8.21
N THR A 181 5.77 20.05 8.03
CA THR A 181 6.91 19.95 7.10
C THR A 181 6.43 20.15 5.67
N ASN A 182 7.07 21.10 4.97
CA ASN A 182 6.87 21.36 3.55
C ASN A 182 8.15 21.01 2.78
N LEU A 183 8.15 19.83 2.15
CA LEU A 183 9.32 19.34 1.41
C LEU A 183 9.66 20.20 0.18
N ALA A 184 8.71 20.95 -0.39
CA ALA A 184 9.00 21.85 -1.49
C ALA A 184 9.95 23.00 -1.07
N ASN A 185 9.81 23.46 0.18
CA ASN A 185 10.65 24.52 0.74
C ASN A 185 11.90 23.98 1.45
N GLN A 186 11.92 22.71 1.80
CA GLN A 186 12.97 22.06 2.61
C GLN A 186 13.38 20.75 1.94
N ARG A 187 13.84 20.81 0.69
CA ARG A 187 14.16 19.62 -0.13
C ARG A 187 15.23 18.73 0.49
N GLU A 188 16.16 19.31 1.25
CA GLU A 188 17.22 18.57 1.96
C GLU A 188 16.70 17.54 2.96
N LEU A 189 15.50 17.74 3.49
CA LEU A 189 14.88 16.81 4.44
C LEU A 189 14.59 15.44 3.80
N ILE A 190 14.47 15.40 2.46
CA ILE A 190 14.29 14.14 1.72
C ILE A 190 15.49 13.19 1.97
N PHE A 191 16.71 13.73 1.99
CA PHE A 191 17.90 12.91 2.28
C PHE A 191 18.20 12.81 3.78
N ASN A 192 17.99 13.91 4.51
CA ASN A 192 18.29 13.95 5.93
C ASN A 192 17.58 12.83 6.71
N ILE A 193 16.32 12.48 6.34
CA ILE A 193 15.61 11.39 7.01
C ILE A 193 16.30 10.01 6.83
N PHE A 194 16.91 9.75 5.69
CA PHE A 194 17.66 8.51 5.43
C PHE A 194 19.01 8.53 6.14
N ILE A 195 19.68 9.67 6.20
CA ILE A 195 20.94 9.84 6.94
C ILE A 195 20.69 9.57 8.43
N GLU A 196 19.63 10.12 9.01
CA GLU A 196 19.25 9.86 10.41
C GLU A 196 18.99 8.37 10.69
N ILE A 197 18.42 7.65 9.73
CA ILE A 197 18.24 6.19 9.86
C ILE A 197 19.60 5.48 9.85
N GLY A 198 20.47 5.86 8.93
CA GLY A 198 21.81 5.25 8.80
C GLY A 198 22.70 5.51 10.01
N GLU A 199 22.63 6.69 10.61
CA GLU A 199 23.43 7.08 11.79
C GLU A 199 22.87 6.50 13.11
N SER A 200 21.58 6.14 13.15
CA SER A 200 20.92 5.70 14.38
C SER A 200 20.73 4.19 14.47
N LYS A 201 21.36 3.55 15.42
CA LYS A 201 21.11 2.13 15.75
C LYS A 201 19.68 1.84 16.27
N LYS A 202 18.91 2.88 16.63
CA LYS A 202 17.56 2.73 17.23
C LYS A 202 16.44 2.97 16.23
N ILE A 203 16.73 3.62 15.10
CA ILE A 203 15.75 3.94 14.06
C ILE A 203 15.92 2.90 12.95
N SER A 204 14.85 2.19 12.63
CA SER A 204 14.86 1.11 11.63
C SER A 204 13.96 1.37 10.43
N ALA A 205 13.09 2.39 10.48
CA ALA A 205 12.13 2.64 9.40
C ALA A 205 11.58 4.08 9.43
N ILE A 206 10.99 4.48 8.31
CA ILE A 206 10.23 5.74 8.19
C ILE A 206 8.78 5.50 8.61
N GLU A 207 8.21 6.47 9.31
CA GLU A 207 6.78 6.48 9.69
C GLU A 207 5.90 6.55 8.43
N THR A 208 4.79 5.85 8.46
CA THR A 208 3.94 5.60 7.29
C THR A 208 3.45 6.87 6.59
N SER A 209 3.02 7.89 7.34
CA SER A 209 2.60 9.18 6.76
C SER A 209 3.76 9.92 6.10
N SER A 210 4.94 9.80 6.67
CA SER A 210 6.15 10.44 6.15
C SER A 210 6.65 9.73 4.88
N MET A 211 6.52 8.42 4.81
CA MET A 211 6.78 7.66 3.59
C MET A 211 5.80 8.04 2.47
N SER A 212 4.51 8.22 2.78
CA SER A 212 3.53 8.73 1.82
C SER A 212 3.86 10.15 1.37
N LEU A 213 4.29 11.03 2.29
CA LEU A 213 4.73 12.38 1.95
C LEU A 213 5.94 12.37 1.00
N LEU A 214 6.93 11.51 1.24
CA LEU A 214 8.09 11.33 0.36
C LEU A 214 7.66 10.88 -1.04
N LYS A 215 6.85 9.82 -1.13
CA LYS A 215 6.35 9.28 -2.41
C LYS A 215 5.61 10.34 -3.23
N ASN A 216 4.78 11.16 -2.59
CA ASN A 216 4.02 12.22 -3.23
C ASN A 216 4.87 13.43 -3.68
N ASN A 217 6.12 13.49 -3.27
CA ASN A 217 7.04 14.59 -3.56
C ASN A 217 8.32 14.13 -4.28
N LEU A 218 8.33 12.94 -4.89
CA LEU A 218 9.48 12.44 -5.65
C LEU A 218 9.85 13.34 -6.85
N ASN A 219 8.90 14.10 -7.39
CA ASN A 219 9.13 15.08 -8.44
C ASN A 219 10.07 16.23 -8.00
N LEU A 220 10.26 16.46 -6.70
CA LEU A 220 11.21 17.42 -6.17
C LEU A 220 12.68 17.01 -6.41
N ILE A 221 12.93 15.72 -6.70
CA ILE A 221 14.25 15.17 -7.09
C ILE A 221 14.42 15.36 -8.60
N ASP A 222 14.35 16.60 -9.06
CA ASP A 222 14.52 17.01 -10.45
C ASP A 222 16.00 17.04 -10.89
N LYS A 223 16.26 17.44 -12.15
CA LYS A 223 17.62 17.54 -12.69
C LYS A 223 18.48 18.54 -11.90
N ASN A 224 17.92 19.68 -11.51
CA ASN A 224 18.64 20.71 -10.77
C ASN A 224 19.04 20.22 -9.39
N PHE A 225 18.14 19.49 -8.71
CA PHE A 225 18.40 18.86 -7.44
C PHE A 225 19.53 17.81 -7.54
N ARG A 226 19.55 17.00 -8.61
CA ARG A 226 20.57 15.96 -8.82
C ARG A 226 21.95 16.54 -9.20
N SER A 227 22.00 17.71 -9.82
CA SER A 227 23.27 18.38 -10.20
C SER A 227 23.86 19.23 -9.07
N ASP A 228 23.14 19.46 -7.98
CA ASP A 228 23.66 20.17 -6.81
C ASP A 228 24.64 19.29 -6.03
N LEU A 229 25.88 19.77 -5.90
CA LEU A 229 26.95 19.04 -5.20
C LEU A 229 26.63 18.76 -3.73
N GLY A 230 25.90 19.66 -3.05
CA GLY A 230 25.47 19.50 -1.68
C GLY A 230 24.52 18.29 -1.51
N TYR A 231 23.56 18.15 -2.43
CA TYR A 231 22.64 16.99 -2.43
C TYR A 231 23.32 15.71 -2.88
N ALA A 232 24.21 15.77 -3.88
CA ALA A 232 24.98 14.62 -4.32
C ALA A 232 25.85 14.06 -3.17
N THR A 233 26.50 14.93 -2.40
CA THR A 233 27.29 14.54 -1.21
C THR A 233 26.39 13.89 -0.13
N LYS A 234 25.19 14.39 0.10
CA LYS A 234 24.23 13.78 1.04
C LYS A 234 23.76 12.42 0.55
N PHE A 235 23.50 12.25 -0.74
CA PHE A 235 23.12 10.97 -1.34
C PHE A 235 24.19 9.90 -1.14
N LEU A 236 25.47 10.26 -1.27
CA LEU A 236 26.60 9.34 -1.06
C LEU A 236 26.80 8.91 0.41
N LYS A 237 26.13 9.57 1.37
CA LYS A 237 26.17 9.22 2.80
C LYS A 237 25.08 8.22 3.21
N ILE A 238 24.11 7.98 2.35
CA ILE A 238 23.01 7.03 2.57
C ILE A 238 23.44 5.63 2.17
#